data_6e57e4c4f994ccb41b0f07f547d8e74d
#
_entry.id   6e57e4c4f994ccb41b0f07f547d8e74d
#
_cell.length_a   1.000
_cell.length_b   1.000
_cell.length_c   1.000
_cell.angle_alpha   90.00
_cell.angle_beta   90.00
_cell.angle_gamma   90.00
#
_symmetry.space_group_name_H-M   'P 1'
#
loop_
_entity.id
_entity.type
_entity.pdbx_description
1 polymer ?
#
loop_
_entity_poly.entity_id
_entity_poly.type
_entity_poly.pdbx_seq_one_letter_code
_entity_poly.pdbx_strand_id
1 'polypeptide(L)'
;MRTHIVALLIALTGSIAAAQGPALVVLNKAEASASIISLADGRTIATMPVGDGPHEIAISPDGQWAVAANYGGRTPGNSLTVLDLRTRRAVRAIDLGTYTRPHGIAWLPDGKRVVVTSEQAGAVVIVDVPNGRVDHAIATGQPGHLLTLAKDGRHVWTANIATGSVSLVDLDHGKVVKTVVTGRGPEGNDVSPNGRELWAADRTLNRITVLDANTLDSLASIPTGEFPNRVHFTPDGRWVLVSNIRSGTVDVIDAAARRAVDHITFAFDSTQANQTMLGTMGRSPQPEGILIAPDGRHAWIALSAMNRLAEVDLATRRVLRYLTTGKEPDGMGYVANLAAP
;
A
#
# COMPACT_ATOMS: atom_id res chain seq x y z
N MET A 1 68.75 35.98 2.49
CA MET A 1 67.42 35.76 3.00
C MET A 1 66.64 35.01 1.94
N ARG A 2 66.33 33.72 2.14
CA ARG A 2 65.51 32.94 1.22
C ARG A 2 64.18 32.71 1.91
N THR A 3 63.13 33.28 1.38
CA THR A 3 61.74 33.19 1.87
C THR A 3 61.12 31.91 1.31
N HIS A 4 60.78 30.95 2.18
CA HIS A 4 60.05 29.77 1.80
C HIS A 4 58.53 30.08 1.91
N ILE A 5 57.86 30.04 0.77
CA ILE A 5 56.39 30.09 0.69
C ILE A 5 55.89 28.65 0.86
N VAL A 6 55.23 28.38 1.97
CA VAL A 6 54.51 27.11 2.20
C VAL A 6 53.11 27.27 1.63
N ALA A 7 52.81 26.58 0.55
CA ALA A 7 51.45 26.51 -0.01
C ALA A 7 50.65 25.46 0.77
N LEU A 8 49.63 25.90 1.46
CA LEU A 8 48.67 25.02 2.19
C LEU A 8 47.61 24.53 1.17
N LEU A 9 47.74 23.27 0.74
CA LEU A 9 46.71 22.61 -0.04
C LEU A 9 45.55 22.20 0.91
N ILE A 10 44.43 22.93 0.86
CA ILE A 10 43.19 22.50 1.49
C ILE A 10 42.51 21.50 0.54
N ALA A 11 42.60 20.22 0.87
CA ALA A 11 41.82 19.19 0.19
C ALA A 11 40.37 19.27 0.67
N LEU A 12 39.50 19.82 -0.15
CA LEU A 12 38.01 19.69 0.02
C LEU A 12 37.64 18.21 -0.25
N THR A 13 37.56 17.41 0.78
CA THR A 13 36.91 16.10 0.72
C THR A 13 35.40 16.36 0.77
N GLY A 14 34.81 16.63 -0.38
CA GLY A 14 33.36 16.56 -0.52
C GLY A 14 32.91 15.12 -0.29
N SER A 15 32.34 14.83 0.88
CA SER A 15 31.62 13.58 1.09
C SER A 15 30.45 13.55 0.11
N ILE A 16 30.59 12.82 -0.98
CA ILE A 16 29.45 12.40 -1.79
C ILE A 16 28.66 11.46 -0.88
N ALA A 17 27.57 11.96 -0.29
CA ALA A 17 26.64 11.11 0.43
C ALA A 17 26.15 10.06 -0.56
N ALA A 18 26.60 8.82 -0.39
CA ALA A 18 26.20 7.73 -1.25
C ALA A 18 24.69 7.53 -1.12
N ALA A 19 23.97 7.51 -2.24
CA ALA A 19 22.58 7.08 -2.25
C ALA A 19 22.51 5.71 -1.60
N GLN A 20 21.63 5.54 -0.61
CA GLN A 20 21.53 4.27 0.12
C GLN A 20 20.88 3.15 -0.71
N GLY A 21 20.43 3.46 -1.92
CA GLY A 21 19.76 2.51 -2.81
C GLY A 21 18.27 2.34 -2.52
N PRO A 22 17.65 1.30 -3.06
CA PRO A 22 16.21 1.08 -2.90
C PRO A 22 15.87 0.65 -1.48
N ALA A 23 14.69 1.10 -1.01
CA ALA A 23 14.17 0.81 0.31
C ALA A 23 12.66 0.61 0.30
N LEU A 24 12.14 -0.01 1.35
CA LEU A 24 10.72 -0.08 1.65
C LEU A 24 10.39 0.83 2.83
N VAL A 25 9.24 1.48 2.75
CA VAL A 25 8.59 2.09 3.93
C VAL A 25 7.42 1.18 4.30
N VAL A 26 7.43 0.63 5.51
CA VAL A 26 6.49 -0.39 5.97
C VAL A 26 5.75 0.12 7.19
N LEU A 27 4.43 0.10 7.16
CA LEU A 27 3.60 0.43 8.31
C LEU A 27 3.51 -0.74 9.27
N ASN A 28 3.64 -0.47 10.56
CA ASN A 28 3.52 -1.44 11.66
C ASN A 28 2.28 -1.07 12.49
N LYS A 29 1.15 -1.72 12.20
CA LYS A 29 -0.18 -1.34 12.75
C LYS A 29 -0.21 -1.31 14.26
N ALA A 30 0.31 -2.35 14.91
CA ALA A 30 0.26 -2.50 16.35
C ALA A 30 1.28 -1.64 17.12
N GLU A 31 2.17 -0.93 16.43
CA GLU A 31 3.20 -0.06 17.04
C GLU A 31 3.04 1.41 16.66
N ALA A 32 2.01 1.76 15.88
CA ALA A 32 1.80 3.12 15.39
C ALA A 32 3.11 3.71 14.80
N SER A 33 3.78 2.93 13.93
CA SER A 33 5.08 3.31 13.38
C SER A 33 5.22 2.95 11.91
N ALA A 34 6.18 3.58 11.24
CA ALA A 34 6.64 3.25 9.90
C ALA A 34 8.14 2.93 9.95
N SER A 35 8.54 1.77 9.44
CA SER A 35 9.94 1.35 9.33
C SER A 35 10.45 1.61 7.92
N ILE A 36 11.67 2.15 7.79
CA ILE A 36 12.40 2.17 6.52
C ILE A 36 13.36 0.98 6.50
N ILE A 37 13.20 0.09 5.54
CA ILE A 37 14.00 -1.13 5.40
C ILE A 37 14.85 -1.03 4.13
N SER A 38 16.17 -1.10 4.26
CA SER A 38 17.11 -1.17 3.14
C SER A 38 16.95 -2.48 2.38
N LEU A 39 16.78 -2.43 1.07
CA LEU A 39 16.70 -3.64 0.25
C LEU A 39 18.08 -4.26 -0.05
N ALA A 40 19.16 -3.50 0.14
CA ALA A 40 20.51 -4.00 -0.08
C ALA A 40 20.90 -5.09 0.94
N ASP A 41 20.55 -4.90 2.21
CA ASP A 41 20.93 -5.79 3.30
C ASP A 41 19.78 -6.27 4.20
N GLY A 42 18.55 -5.78 3.95
CA GLY A 42 17.36 -6.14 4.71
C GLY A 42 17.24 -5.51 6.10
N ARG A 43 18.10 -4.55 6.43
CA ARG A 43 18.10 -3.90 7.75
C ARG A 43 17.10 -2.76 7.83
N THR A 44 16.46 -2.63 8.99
CA THR A 44 15.73 -1.41 9.34
C THR A 44 16.73 -0.29 9.62
N ILE A 45 16.66 0.78 8.83
CA ILE A 45 17.55 1.94 8.93
C ILE A 45 16.92 3.13 9.67
N ALA A 46 15.60 3.12 9.81
CA ALA A 46 14.87 4.09 10.64
C ALA A 46 13.48 3.55 11.00
N THR A 47 12.96 4.02 12.14
CA THR A 47 11.56 3.84 12.53
C THR A 47 11.02 5.21 12.92
N MET A 48 9.87 5.56 12.35
CA MET A 48 9.24 6.87 12.51
C MET A 48 7.87 6.67 13.17
N PRO A 49 7.48 7.51 14.15
CA PRO A 49 6.14 7.45 14.72
C PRO A 49 5.10 7.91 13.68
N VAL A 50 3.94 7.29 13.69
CA VAL A 50 2.75 7.70 12.93
C VAL A 50 1.53 7.72 13.88
N GLY A 51 0.33 7.96 13.37
CA GLY A 51 -0.88 7.84 14.18
C GLY A 51 -1.27 6.38 14.43
N ASP A 52 -2.33 6.19 15.22
CA ASP A 52 -2.80 4.88 15.65
C ASP A 52 -3.36 4.05 14.48
N GLY A 53 -3.06 2.76 14.50
CA GLY A 53 -3.54 1.78 13.51
C GLY A 53 -3.28 2.21 12.07
N PRO A 54 -2.04 2.50 11.65
CA PRO A 54 -1.76 2.88 10.27
C PRO A 54 -1.94 1.68 9.35
N HIS A 55 -2.73 1.83 8.27
CA HIS A 55 -3.03 0.73 7.34
C HIS A 55 -2.36 0.89 5.99
N GLU A 56 -2.51 2.04 5.34
CA GLU A 56 -1.98 2.29 4.00
C GLU A 56 -1.03 3.48 3.96
N ILE A 57 -0.07 3.41 3.04
CA ILE A 57 0.93 4.44 2.84
C ILE A 57 1.13 4.70 1.34
N ALA A 58 1.28 5.97 0.99
CA ALA A 58 1.60 6.38 -0.38
C ALA A 58 2.93 7.13 -0.41
N ILE A 59 3.82 6.75 -1.34
CA ILE A 59 5.09 7.45 -1.60
C ILE A 59 4.86 8.50 -2.66
N SER A 60 5.40 9.71 -2.46
CA SER A 60 5.31 10.78 -3.45
C SER A 60 6.03 10.42 -4.75
N PRO A 61 5.61 10.98 -5.90
CA PRO A 61 6.23 10.68 -7.20
C PRO A 61 7.73 10.96 -7.26
N ASP A 62 8.23 11.91 -6.47
CA ASP A 62 9.65 12.25 -6.35
C ASP A 62 10.41 11.36 -5.34
N GLY A 63 9.71 10.48 -4.63
CA GLY A 63 10.28 9.59 -3.63
C GLY A 63 10.77 10.27 -2.34
N GLN A 64 10.46 11.56 -2.12
CA GLN A 64 10.97 12.29 -0.96
C GLN A 64 10.02 12.24 0.25
N TRP A 65 8.75 12.01 0.00
CA TRP A 65 7.70 12.03 1.01
C TRP A 65 6.92 10.73 1.03
N ALA A 66 6.40 10.41 2.20
CA ALA A 66 5.37 9.39 2.35
C ALA A 66 4.22 9.94 3.19
N VAL A 67 3.01 9.48 2.92
CA VAL A 67 1.82 9.82 3.71
C VAL A 67 1.14 8.55 4.15
N ALA A 68 1.04 8.35 5.47
CA ALA A 68 0.38 7.21 6.10
C ALA A 68 -1.05 7.57 6.51
N ALA A 69 -1.99 6.69 6.24
CA ALA A 69 -3.38 6.80 6.67
C ALA A 69 -3.53 6.16 8.07
N ASN A 70 -3.86 6.98 9.08
CA ASN A 70 -4.02 6.55 10.45
C ASN A 70 -5.47 6.15 10.71
N TYR A 71 -5.78 4.89 10.43
CA TYR A 71 -7.14 4.34 10.48
C TYR A 71 -7.72 4.32 11.90
N GLY A 72 -6.84 4.18 12.90
CA GLY A 72 -7.21 4.03 14.29
C GLY A 72 -7.49 2.58 14.70
N GLY A 73 -7.66 2.39 15.98
CA GLY A 73 -8.02 1.12 16.61
C GLY A 73 -9.51 1.07 17.00
N ARG A 74 -9.77 0.93 18.30
CA ARG A 74 -11.13 1.01 18.84
C ARG A 74 -11.76 2.39 18.60
N THR A 75 -10.95 3.43 18.77
CA THR A 75 -11.34 4.80 18.39
C THR A 75 -11.00 4.98 16.91
N PRO A 76 -11.95 5.43 16.09
CA PRO A 76 -11.68 5.77 14.70
C PRO A 76 -10.59 6.84 14.60
N GLY A 77 -9.57 6.59 13.79
CA GLY A 77 -8.59 7.62 13.44
C GLY A 77 -9.19 8.63 12.45
N ASN A 78 -8.62 9.83 12.40
CA ASN A 78 -9.05 10.91 11.50
C ASN A 78 -7.86 11.74 11.01
N SER A 79 -6.71 11.13 10.85
CA SER A 79 -5.51 11.88 10.48
C SER A 79 -4.65 11.14 9.46
N LEU A 80 -3.80 11.91 8.79
CA LEU A 80 -2.68 11.41 7.99
C LEU A 80 -1.38 11.84 8.64
N THR A 81 -0.33 11.00 8.55
CA THR A 81 1.03 11.38 8.97
C THR A 81 1.91 11.58 7.74
N VAL A 82 2.53 12.74 7.64
CA VAL A 82 3.50 13.07 6.58
C VAL A 82 4.91 12.76 7.08
N LEU A 83 5.64 11.95 6.32
CA LEU A 83 6.99 11.52 6.60
C LEU A 83 7.95 12.13 5.59
N ASP A 84 9.00 12.80 6.06
CA ASP A 84 10.15 13.20 5.25
C ASP A 84 11.14 12.02 5.20
N LEU A 85 11.25 11.39 4.05
CA LEU A 85 12.09 10.20 3.87
C LEU A 85 13.58 10.53 3.84
N ARG A 86 13.95 11.75 3.44
CA ARG A 86 15.33 12.22 3.47
C ARG A 86 15.83 12.40 4.90
N THR A 87 15.05 13.08 5.73
CA THR A 87 15.41 13.31 7.14
C THR A 87 14.98 12.17 8.07
N ARG A 88 14.16 11.22 7.56
CA ARG A 88 13.63 10.06 8.29
C ARG A 88 12.83 10.48 9.52
N ARG A 89 11.93 11.44 9.34
CA ARG A 89 11.12 12.01 10.42
C ARG A 89 9.66 12.14 10.02
N ALA A 90 8.78 11.93 10.98
CA ALA A 90 7.42 12.42 10.90
C ALA A 90 7.45 13.94 11.07
N VAL A 91 6.97 14.66 10.08
CA VAL A 91 7.07 16.14 10.07
C VAL A 91 5.74 16.83 10.28
N ARG A 92 4.63 16.12 10.06
CA ARG A 92 3.29 16.70 10.22
C ARG A 92 2.24 15.61 10.41
N ALA A 93 1.24 15.90 11.25
CA ALA A 93 -0.05 15.24 11.24
C ALA A 93 -1.07 16.16 10.55
N ILE A 94 -1.86 15.64 9.64
CA ILE A 94 -2.95 16.36 8.95
C ILE A 94 -4.26 15.85 9.52
N ASP A 95 -5.01 16.72 10.18
CA ASP A 95 -6.34 16.42 10.69
C ASP A 95 -7.36 16.41 9.53
N LEU A 96 -8.11 15.34 9.42
CA LEU A 96 -9.17 15.18 8.42
C LEU A 96 -10.56 15.59 8.98
N GLY A 97 -10.63 16.04 10.23
CA GLY A 97 -11.87 16.47 10.85
C GLY A 97 -12.88 15.34 10.99
N THR A 98 -14.01 15.47 10.32
CA THR A 98 -15.12 14.49 10.34
C THR A 98 -14.88 13.28 9.45
N TYR A 99 -13.83 13.29 8.64
CA TYR A 99 -13.50 12.17 7.73
C TYR A 99 -12.68 11.13 8.49
N THR A 100 -13.38 10.24 9.17
CA THR A 100 -12.79 9.21 10.03
C THR A 100 -12.56 7.89 9.28
N ARG A 101 -11.70 7.04 9.85
CA ARG A 101 -11.26 5.77 9.24
C ARG A 101 -10.63 5.98 7.86
N PRO A 102 -9.59 6.85 7.72
CA PRO A 102 -8.85 6.95 6.47
C PRO A 102 -8.13 5.63 6.19
N HIS A 103 -8.27 5.10 4.96
CA HIS A 103 -7.71 3.80 4.62
C HIS A 103 -6.92 3.85 3.31
N GLY A 104 -7.52 3.46 2.18
CA GLY A 104 -6.84 3.48 0.89
C GLY A 104 -6.36 4.88 0.53
N ILE A 105 -5.09 5.03 0.13
CA ILE A 105 -4.46 6.32 -0.15
C ILE A 105 -3.59 6.24 -1.39
N ALA A 106 -3.60 7.28 -2.20
CA ALA A 106 -2.70 7.44 -3.35
C ALA A 106 -2.30 8.90 -3.55
N TRP A 107 -1.07 9.15 -4.03
CA TRP A 107 -0.66 10.46 -4.49
C TRP A 107 -1.27 10.78 -5.85
N LEU A 108 -1.75 12.01 -6.00
CA LEU A 108 -2.13 12.53 -7.30
C LEU A 108 -0.88 12.86 -8.13
N PRO A 109 -0.98 12.86 -9.47
CA PRO A 109 0.16 13.13 -10.35
C PRO A 109 0.82 14.50 -10.17
N ASP A 110 0.12 15.43 -9.52
CA ASP A 110 0.66 16.77 -9.23
C ASP A 110 1.77 16.77 -8.17
N GLY A 111 1.96 15.66 -7.47
CA GLY A 111 2.96 15.50 -6.41
C GLY A 111 2.72 16.39 -5.18
N LYS A 112 1.52 16.97 -5.05
CA LYS A 112 1.14 17.85 -3.94
C LYS A 112 -0.04 17.34 -3.14
N ARG A 113 -0.95 16.64 -3.80
CA ARG A 113 -2.17 16.16 -3.17
C ARG A 113 -2.19 14.63 -3.09
N VAL A 114 -2.86 14.14 -2.08
CA VAL A 114 -3.25 12.74 -1.97
C VAL A 114 -4.76 12.60 -2.01
N VAL A 115 -5.22 11.49 -2.53
CA VAL A 115 -6.59 11.04 -2.44
C VAL A 115 -6.67 9.92 -1.42
N VAL A 116 -7.62 9.97 -0.50
CA VAL A 116 -7.80 8.96 0.57
C VAL A 116 -9.26 8.62 0.76
N THR A 117 -9.58 7.35 1.00
CA THR A 117 -10.92 6.95 1.42
C THR A 117 -11.15 7.33 2.88
N SER A 118 -12.35 7.79 3.21
CA SER A 118 -12.86 7.85 4.57
C SER A 118 -14.00 6.87 4.70
N GLU A 119 -13.72 5.70 5.28
CA GLU A 119 -14.68 4.60 5.33
C GLU A 119 -15.93 4.98 6.09
N GLN A 120 -15.78 5.57 7.27
CA GLN A 120 -16.92 5.87 8.14
C GLN A 120 -17.73 7.06 7.66
N ALA A 121 -17.11 8.03 6.97
CA ALA A 121 -17.83 9.16 6.39
C ALA A 121 -18.42 8.85 5.01
N GLY A 122 -18.08 7.71 4.40
CA GLY A 122 -18.54 7.35 3.05
C GLY A 122 -18.10 8.37 2.00
N ALA A 123 -16.82 8.71 2.00
CA ALA A 123 -16.27 9.75 1.15
C ALA A 123 -14.87 9.40 0.61
N VAL A 124 -14.54 10.00 -0.52
CA VAL A 124 -13.17 10.14 -1.02
C VAL A 124 -12.73 11.58 -0.73
N VAL A 125 -11.61 11.73 -0.05
CA VAL A 125 -11.10 13.00 0.45
C VAL A 125 -9.82 13.35 -0.28
N ILE A 126 -9.73 14.56 -0.81
CA ILE A 126 -8.54 15.11 -1.43
C ILE A 126 -7.85 16.02 -0.42
N VAL A 127 -6.56 15.78 -0.17
CA VAL A 127 -5.78 16.45 0.87
C VAL A 127 -4.59 17.16 0.24
N ASP A 128 -4.47 18.45 0.48
CA ASP A 128 -3.31 19.28 0.13
C ASP A 128 -2.21 19.05 1.17
N VAL A 129 -1.22 18.25 0.83
CA VAL A 129 -0.15 17.82 1.75
C VAL A 129 0.77 18.96 2.14
N PRO A 130 1.26 19.84 1.22
CA PRO A 130 2.06 21.01 1.58
C PRO A 130 1.37 21.95 2.56
N ASN A 131 0.08 22.19 2.40
CA ASN A 131 -0.67 23.09 3.28
C ASN A 131 -1.26 22.37 4.50
N GLY A 132 -1.23 21.04 4.53
CA GLY A 132 -1.68 20.24 5.67
C GLY A 132 -3.19 20.35 5.94
N ARG A 133 -4.01 20.35 4.90
CA ARG A 133 -5.46 20.53 5.03
C ARG A 133 -6.25 19.71 4.02
N VAL A 134 -7.46 19.41 4.35
CA VAL A 134 -8.44 18.88 3.40
C VAL A 134 -8.70 19.97 2.35
N ASP A 135 -8.55 19.62 1.08
CA ASP A 135 -8.89 20.50 -0.05
C ASP A 135 -10.39 20.44 -0.33
N HIS A 136 -10.88 19.24 -0.60
CA HIS A 136 -12.31 18.96 -0.72
C HIS A 136 -12.58 17.45 -0.53
N ALA A 137 -13.85 17.08 -0.47
CA ALA A 137 -14.26 15.70 -0.37
C ALA A 137 -15.45 15.42 -1.28
N ILE A 138 -15.51 14.18 -1.78
CA ILE A 138 -16.55 13.68 -2.66
C ILE A 138 -17.34 12.63 -1.87
N ALA A 139 -18.60 12.93 -1.55
CA ALA A 139 -19.46 11.97 -0.89
C ALA A 139 -19.75 10.81 -1.86
N THR A 140 -19.36 9.60 -1.47
CA THR A 140 -19.66 8.38 -2.22
C THR A 140 -20.93 7.72 -1.74
N GLY A 141 -21.37 8.06 -0.53
CA GLY A 141 -22.47 7.40 0.14
C GLY A 141 -22.19 5.92 0.47
N GLN A 142 -20.93 5.52 0.32
CA GLN A 142 -20.48 4.13 0.47
C GLN A 142 -19.23 4.10 1.37
N PRO A 143 -19.11 3.12 2.28
CA PRO A 143 -17.96 2.96 3.14
C PRO A 143 -16.77 2.39 2.35
N GLY A 144 -16.12 3.26 1.55
CA GLY A 144 -14.96 2.91 0.75
C GLY A 144 -13.78 2.53 1.63
N HIS A 145 -13.27 1.31 1.48
CA HIS A 145 -12.15 0.77 2.25
C HIS A 145 -10.83 1.03 1.52
N LEU A 146 -10.53 0.26 0.48
CA LEU A 146 -9.37 0.51 -0.38
C LEU A 146 -9.77 1.28 -1.64
N LEU A 147 -8.78 1.92 -2.24
CA LEU A 147 -8.94 2.61 -3.51
C LEU A 147 -7.81 2.26 -4.47
N THR A 148 -8.10 2.36 -5.76
CA THR A 148 -7.11 2.38 -6.82
C THR A 148 -7.28 3.66 -7.63
N LEU A 149 -6.17 4.39 -7.82
CA LEU A 149 -6.13 5.58 -8.65
C LEU A 149 -5.81 5.19 -10.09
N ALA A 150 -6.59 5.68 -11.04
CA ALA A 150 -6.30 5.54 -12.46
C ALA A 150 -4.99 6.25 -12.84
N LYS A 151 -4.32 5.75 -13.87
CA LYS A 151 -3.08 6.37 -14.38
C LYS A 151 -3.26 7.82 -14.87
N ASP A 152 -4.49 8.18 -15.25
CA ASP A 152 -4.83 9.55 -15.66
C ASP A 152 -4.88 10.52 -14.46
N GLY A 153 -4.87 10.00 -13.23
CA GLY A 153 -4.99 10.77 -12.00
C GLY A 153 -6.36 11.41 -11.77
N ARG A 154 -7.38 11.04 -12.56
CA ARG A 154 -8.72 11.66 -12.58
C ARG A 154 -9.82 10.76 -12.05
N HIS A 155 -9.62 9.46 -12.12
CA HIS A 155 -10.58 8.48 -11.68
C HIS A 155 -10.05 7.63 -10.54
N VAL A 156 -10.95 7.26 -9.64
CA VAL A 156 -10.67 6.37 -8.51
C VAL A 156 -11.75 5.31 -8.46
N TRP A 157 -11.34 4.07 -8.25
CA TRP A 157 -12.27 3.00 -7.87
C TRP A 157 -12.13 2.72 -6.38
N THR A 158 -13.26 2.66 -5.67
CA THR A 158 -13.29 2.31 -4.25
C THR A 158 -13.92 0.94 -4.05
N ALA A 159 -13.30 0.09 -3.24
CA ALA A 159 -13.92 -1.13 -2.74
C ALA A 159 -14.72 -0.80 -1.48
N ASN A 160 -16.04 -0.96 -1.54
CA ASN A 160 -16.97 -0.56 -0.48
C ASN A 160 -17.35 -1.77 0.36
N ILE A 161 -16.56 -2.00 1.38
CA ILE A 161 -16.53 -3.26 2.13
C ILE A 161 -17.86 -3.63 2.79
N ALA A 162 -18.57 -2.68 3.40
CA ALA A 162 -19.80 -2.96 4.15
C ALA A 162 -21.03 -3.12 3.25
N THR A 163 -21.00 -2.55 2.04
CA THR A 163 -22.13 -2.61 1.10
C THR A 163 -21.95 -3.63 -0.02
N GLY A 164 -20.79 -4.26 -0.10
CA GLY A 164 -20.53 -5.28 -1.13
C GLY A 164 -20.46 -4.71 -2.55
N SER A 165 -19.96 -3.46 -2.69
CA SER A 165 -20.01 -2.76 -3.97
C SER A 165 -18.65 -2.15 -4.33
N VAL A 166 -18.53 -1.74 -5.60
CA VAL A 166 -17.41 -0.93 -6.10
C VAL A 166 -17.99 0.35 -6.69
N SER A 167 -17.34 1.48 -6.42
CA SER A 167 -17.71 2.77 -7.01
C SER A 167 -16.59 3.31 -7.90
N LEU A 168 -16.97 3.87 -9.05
CA LEU A 168 -16.10 4.71 -9.89
C LEU A 168 -16.38 6.17 -9.56
N VAL A 169 -15.36 6.91 -9.18
CA VAL A 169 -15.43 8.32 -8.79
C VAL A 169 -14.60 9.16 -9.75
N ASP A 170 -15.18 10.23 -10.27
CA ASP A 170 -14.52 11.25 -11.08
C ASP A 170 -14.06 12.39 -10.15
N LEU A 171 -12.74 12.53 -9.99
CA LEU A 171 -12.15 13.52 -9.09
C LEU A 171 -12.27 14.94 -9.64
N ASP A 172 -12.20 15.12 -10.96
CA ASP A 172 -12.27 16.46 -11.59
C ASP A 172 -13.66 17.06 -11.48
N HIS A 173 -14.70 16.23 -11.65
CA HIS A 173 -16.09 16.68 -11.54
C HIS A 173 -16.67 16.50 -10.14
N GLY A 174 -15.92 15.93 -9.22
CA GLY A 174 -16.33 15.76 -7.82
C GLY A 174 -17.56 14.88 -7.63
N LYS A 175 -17.70 13.79 -8.40
CA LYS A 175 -18.91 12.95 -8.39
C LYS A 175 -18.63 11.47 -8.53
N VAL A 176 -19.55 10.67 -7.99
CA VAL A 176 -19.63 9.23 -8.29
C VAL A 176 -20.23 9.07 -9.69
N VAL A 177 -19.49 8.37 -10.56
CA VAL A 177 -19.95 8.04 -11.92
C VAL A 177 -20.90 6.86 -11.88
N LYS A 178 -20.53 5.79 -11.17
CA LYS A 178 -21.33 4.56 -11.07
C LYS A 178 -20.94 3.79 -9.81
N THR A 179 -21.90 3.07 -9.24
CA THR A 179 -21.68 2.08 -8.18
C THR A 179 -22.36 0.78 -8.58
N VAL A 180 -21.65 -0.35 -8.44
CA VAL A 180 -22.18 -1.68 -8.74
C VAL A 180 -21.94 -2.63 -7.59
N VAL A 181 -22.89 -3.52 -7.33
CA VAL A 181 -22.73 -4.60 -6.36
C VAL A 181 -21.84 -5.68 -6.98
N THR A 182 -20.76 -6.05 -6.28
CA THR A 182 -19.80 -7.08 -6.72
C THR A 182 -19.85 -8.33 -5.85
N GLY A 183 -20.37 -8.20 -4.63
CA GLY A 183 -20.38 -9.31 -3.70
C GLY A 183 -20.90 -8.94 -2.32
N ARG A 184 -20.14 -9.34 -1.28
CA ARG A 184 -20.50 -9.12 0.14
C ARG A 184 -19.43 -8.41 0.97
N GLY A 185 -18.22 -8.29 0.45
CA GLY A 185 -17.11 -7.69 1.18
C GLY A 185 -15.91 -7.47 0.28
N PRO A 186 -16.04 -6.62 -0.78
CA PRO A 186 -14.88 -6.24 -1.55
C PRO A 186 -13.90 -5.49 -0.64
N GLU A 187 -12.67 -5.98 -0.60
CA GLU A 187 -11.61 -5.46 0.28
C GLU A 187 -10.63 -4.65 -0.55
N GLY A 188 -9.81 -5.33 -1.35
CA GLY A 188 -8.85 -4.74 -2.25
C GLY A 188 -9.33 -4.72 -3.69
N ASN A 189 -8.84 -3.77 -4.45
CA ASN A 189 -9.02 -3.70 -5.88
C ASN A 189 -7.75 -3.18 -6.55
N ASP A 190 -7.56 -3.52 -7.83
CA ASP A 190 -6.52 -2.95 -8.66
C ASP A 190 -6.97 -2.90 -10.11
N VAL A 191 -6.43 -1.95 -10.87
CA VAL A 191 -6.73 -1.77 -12.28
C VAL A 191 -5.58 -2.32 -13.13
N SER A 192 -5.95 -3.04 -14.19
CA SER A 192 -4.96 -3.57 -15.13
C SER A 192 -4.07 -2.47 -15.70
N PRO A 193 -2.79 -2.73 -16.01
CA PRO A 193 -1.86 -1.71 -16.51
C PRO A 193 -2.31 -1.00 -17.79
N ASN A 194 -3.18 -1.62 -18.57
CA ASN A 194 -3.79 -1.03 -19.77
C ASN A 194 -5.07 -0.22 -19.47
N GLY A 195 -5.50 -0.15 -18.20
CA GLY A 195 -6.66 0.62 -17.75
C GLY A 195 -8.03 0.03 -18.14
N ARG A 196 -8.09 -1.22 -18.61
CA ARG A 196 -9.35 -1.78 -19.15
C ARG A 196 -10.15 -2.60 -18.16
N GLU A 197 -9.49 -3.25 -17.23
CA GLU A 197 -10.14 -4.14 -16.25
C GLU A 197 -9.85 -3.69 -14.84
N LEU A 198 -10.87 -3.71 -14.00
CA LEU A 198 -10.76 -3.56 -12.56
C LEU A 198 -11.02 -4.92 -11.91
N TRP A 199 -10.10 -5.34 -11.07
CA TRP A 199 -10.19 -6.59 -10.32
C TRP A 199 -10.44 -6.28 -8.85
N ALA A 200 -11.51 -6.81 -8.27
CA ALA A 200 -11.91 -6.57 -6.89
C ALA A 200 -12.03 -7.89 -6.12
N ALA A 201 -11.32 -7.98 -5.00
CA ALA A 201 -11.33 -9.15 -4.12
C ALA A 201 -12.50 -9.10 -3.16
N ASP A 202 -13.31 -10.15 -3.12
CA ASP A 202 -14.38 -10.32 -2.14
C ASP A 202 -13.98 -11.31 -1.06
N ARG A 203 -13.62 -10.79 0.11
CA ARG A 203 -13.16 -11.58 1.26
C ARG A 203 -14.21 -12.52 1.84
N THR A 204 -15.49 -12.26 1.58
CA THR A 204 -16.58 -13.08 2.10
C THR A 204 -16.94 -14.21 1.15
N LEU A 205 -16.80 -13.98 -0.16
CA LEU A 205 -17.13 -14.96 -1.19
C LEU A 205 -15.94 -15.71 -1.73
N ASN A 206 -14.71 -15.39 -1.27
CA ASN A 206 -13.45 -16.02 -1.68
C ASN A 206 -13.28 -16.01 -3.20
N ARG A 207 -13.38 -14.83 -3.79
CA ARG A 207 -13.27 -14.67 -5.24
C ARG A 207 -12.80 -13.28 -5.63
N ILE A 208 -12.27 -13.17 -6.83
CA ILE A 208 -12.12 -11.91 -7.56
C ILE A 208 -13.32 -11.72 -8.48
N THR A 209 -13.89 -10.52 -8.47
CA THR A 209 -14.80 -10.06 -9.53
C THR A 209 -13.99 -9.19 -10.49
N VAL A 210 -13.98 -9.55 -11.77
CA VAL A 210 -13.37 -8.78 -12.86
C VAL A 210 -14.45 -7.92 -13.49
N LEU A 211 -14.20 -6.63 -13.58
CA LEU A 211 -15.11 -5.63 -14.13
C LEU A 211 -14.43 -4.90 -15.31
N ASP A 212 -15.22 -4.44 -16.28
CA ASP A 212 -14.77 -3.39 -17.17
C ASP A 212 -14.52 -2.12 -16.34
N ALA A 213 -13.34 -1.52 -16.45
CA ALA A 213 -12.93 -0.43 -15.58
C ALA A 213 -13.76 0.86 -15.80
N ASN A 214 -14.33 1.05 -17.00
CA ASN A 214 -15.09 2.26 -17.34
C ASN A 214 -16.59 2.08 -17.08
N THR A 215 -17.15 0.92 -17.48
CA THR A 215 -18.60 0.67 -17.38
C THR A 215 -19.00 -0.03 -16.11
N LEU A 216 -18.03 -0.62 -15.38
CA LEU A 216 -18.22 -1.51 -14.23
C LEU A 216 -19.13 -2.72 -14.53
N ASP A 217 -19.22 -3.14 -15.80
CA ASP A 217 -19.93 -4.35 -16.16
C ASP A 217 -19.09 -5.57 -15.77
N SER A 218 -19.73 -6.60 -15.23
CA SER A 218 -19.03 -7.82 -14.80
C SER A 218 -18.57 -8.64 -16.00
N LEU A 219 -17.26 -8.92 -16.05
CA LEU A 219 -16.61 -9.68 -17.12
C LEU A 219 -16.34 -11.12 -16.71
N ALA A 220 -15.96 -11.36 -15.44
CA ALA A 220 -15.63 -12.69 -14.94
C ALA A 220 -15.67 -12.74 -13.40
N SER A 221 -15.69 -13.97 -12.89
CA SER A 221 -15.49 -14.27 -11.47
C SER A 221 -14.46 -15.39 -11.36
N ILE A 222 -13.44 -15.19 -10.52
CA ILE A 222 -12.30 -16.09 -10.36
C ILE A 222 -12.24 -16.54 -8.90
N PRO A 223 -12.30 -17.84 -8.59
CA PRO A 223 -12.15 -18.33 -7.22
C PRO A 223 -10.73 -18.09 -6.71
N THR A 224 -10.59 -17.84 -5.41
CA THR A 224 -9.33 -17.61 -4.70
C THR A 224 -9.22 -18.50 -3.47
N GLY A 225 -8.11 -18.39 -2.75
CA GLY A 225 -8.03 -18.86 -1.37
C GLY A 225 -9.00 -18.11 -0.46
N GLU A 226 -9.05 -18.52 0.83
CA GLU A 226 -9.98 -17.95 1.80
C GLU A 226 -9.54 -16.56 2.29
N PHE A 227 -10.49 -15.65 2.33
CA PHE A 227 -10.33 -14.26 2.75
C PHE A 227 -9.32 -13.50 1.89
N PRO A 228 -9.58 -13.36 0.55
CA PRO A 228 -8.74 -12.53 -0.30
C PRO A 228 -8.81 -11.05 0.14
N ASN A 229 -7.63 -10.41 0.21
CA ASN A 229 -7.48 -9.07 0.79
C ASN A 229 -6.93 -8.08 -0.23
N ARG A 230 -5.65 -8.20 -0.62
CA ARG A 230 -5.04 -7.31 -1.61
C ARG A 230 -5.02 -7.97 -2.99
N VAL A 231 -5.13 -7.12 -4.00
CA VAL A 231 -5.04 -7.49 -5.42
C VAL A 231 -4.06 -6.56 -6.07
N HIS A 232 -3.01 -7.08 -6.73
CA HIS A 232 -2.05 -6.26 -7.47
C HIS A 232 -1.63 -6.91 -8.77
N PHE A 233 -1.71 -6.14 -9.86
CA PHE A 233 -1.16 -6.53 -11.15
C PHE A 233 0.35 -6.38 -11.16
N THR A 234 1.06 -7.30 -11.83
CA THR A 234 2.43 -7.04 -12.23
C THR A 234 2.49 -5.91 -13.25
N PRO A 235 3.59 -5.13 -13.33
CA PRO A 235 3.71 -3.99 -14.25
C PRO A 235 3.47 -4.33 -15.72
N ASP A 236 3.79 -5.56 -16.14
CA ASP A 236 3.53 -6.08 -17.49
C ASP A 236 2.07 -6.53 -17.70
N GLY A 237 1.26 -6.58 -16.65
CA GLY A 237 -0.13 -6.99 -16.68
C GLY A 237 -0.35 -8.49 -16.87
N ARG A 238 0.71 -9.30 -16.82
CA ARG A 238 0.62 -10.75 -17.03
C ARG A 238 0.05 -11.49 -15.83
N TRP A 239 0.48 -11.11 -14.63
CA TRP A 239 0.10 -11.78 -13.40
C TRP A 239 -0.67 -10.84 -12.49
N VAL A 240 -1.56 -11.44 -11.70
CA VAL A 240 -2.22 -10.78 -10.57
C VAL A 240 -1.92 -11.57 -9.32
N LEU A 241 -1.42 -10.87 -8.30
CA LEU A 241 -1.18 -11.43 -6.98
C LEU A 241 -2.37 -11.11 -6.08
N VAL A 242 -2.85 -12.12 -5.35
CA VAL A 242 -3.98 -11.97 -4.41
C VAL A 242 -3.58 -12.57 -3.07
N SER A 243 -3.50 -11.75 -2.02
CA SER A 243 -3.25 -12.25 -0.67
C SER A 243 -4.51 -12.83 -0.06
N ASN A 244 -4.42 -14.06 0.46
CA ASN A 244 -5.51 -14.79 1.09
C ASN A 244 -5.21 -14.97 2.57
N ILE A 245 -5.73 -14.08 3.42
CA ILE A 245 -5.35 -13.99 4.83
C ILE A 245 -5.59 -15.31 5.57
N ARG A 246 -6.76 -15.92 5.41
CA ARG A 246 -7.12 -17.14 6.14
C ARG A 246 -6.43 -18.38 5.60
N SER A 247 -6.28 -18.50 4.28
CA SER A 247 -5.50 -19.59 3.67
C SER A 247 -4.01 -19.47 3.96
N GLY A 248 -3.51 -18.25 4.25
CA GLY A 248 -2.09 -18.02 4.47
C GLY A 248 -1.26 -18.12 3.19
N THR A 249 -1.85 -17.81 2.04
CA THR A 249 -1.22 -17.93 0.71
C THR A 249 -1.34 -16.64 -0.08
N VAL A 250 -0.54 -16.50 -1.13
CA VAL A 250 -0.77 -15.53 -2.19
C VAL A 250 -1.02 -16.27 -3.48
N ASP A 251 -2.21 -16.11 -4.07
CA ASP A 251 -2.52 -16.68 -5.36
C ASP A 251 -1.79 -15.92 -6.47
N VAL A 252 -1.31 -16.65 -7.47
CA VAL A 252 -0.78 -16.12 -8.72
C VAL A 252 -1.77 -16.44 -9.82
N ILE A 253 -2.44 -15.41 -10.34
CA ILE A 253 -3.47 -15.54 -11.35
C ILE A 253 -2.91 -15.09 -12.70
N ASP A 254 -3.10 -15.89 -13.74
CA ASP A 254 -2.87 -15.49 -15.13
C ASP A 254 -4.01 -14.54 -15.54
N ALA A 255 -3.67 -13.27 -15.79
CA ALA A 255 -4.66 -12.23 -16.06
C ALA A 255 -5.42 -12.50 -17.37
N ALA A 256 -4.75 -12.96 -18.41
CA ALA A 256 -5.37 -13.25 -19.70
C ALA A 256 -6.26 -14.50 -19.66
N ALA A 257 -5.78 -15.54 -18.96
CA ALA A 257 -6.55 -16.78 -18.79
C ALA A 257 -7.62 -16.69 -17.69
N ARG A 258 -7.56 -15.65 -16.85
CA ARG A 258 -8.46 -15.40 -15.71
C ARG A 258 -8.59 -16.62 -14.79
N ARG A 259 -7.48 -17.23 -14.46
CA ARG A 259 -7.42 -18.40 -13.56
C ARG A 259 -6.17 -18.41 -12.73
N ALA A 260 -6.29 -18.90 -11.50
CA ALA A 260 -5.13 -19.17 -10.66
C ALA A 260 -4.28 -20.28 -11.32
N VAL A 261 -2.98 -20.03 -11.37
CA VAL A 261 -2.00 -20.97 -11.94
C VAL A 261 -1.03 -21.50 -10.90
N ASP A 262 -0.93 -20.81 -9.77
CA ASP A 262 -0.05 -21.18 -8.66
C ASP A 262 -0.46 -20.44 -7.38
N HIS A 263 0.16 -20.81 -6.27
CA HIS A 263 0.08 -20.10 -5.01
C HIS A 263 1.43 -20.09 -4.29
N ILE A 264 1.77 -18.95 -3.70
CA ILE A 264 2.97 -18.77 -2.88
C ILE A 264 2.62 -19.10 -1.45
N THR A 265 3.42 -19.96 -0.82
CA THR A 265 3.30 -20.35 0.59
C THR A 265 4.48 -19.81 1.39
N PHE A 266 4.29 -19.70 2.70
CA PHE A 266 5.29 -19.14 3.60
C PHE A 266 5.64 -20.17 4.68
N ALA A 267 6.93 -20.22 5.08
CA ALA A 267 7.35 -20.99 6.24
C ALA A 267 6.73 -20.36 7.50
N PHE A 268 5.81 -21.09 8.13
CA PHE A 268 5.01 -20.59 9.24
C PHE A 268 4.88 -21.64 10.35
N ASP A 269 5.28 -21.25 11.56
CA ASP A 269 5.02 -22.00 12.77
C ASP A 269 3.84 -21.36 13.53
N SER A 270 2.71 -22.03 13.52
CA SER A 270 1.49 -21.53 14.16
C SER A 270 1.59 -21.35 15.68
N THR A 271 2.60 -21.95 16.32
CA THR A 271 2.86 -21.78 17.78
C THR A 271 3.53 -20.42 18.06
N GLN A 272 4.13 -19.80 17.04
CA GLN A 272 4.81 -18.51 17.11
C GLN A 272 3.98 -17.36 16.50
N ALA A 273 2.75 -17.65 16.09
CA ALA A 273 1.87 -16.63 15.51
C ALA A 273 1.53 -15.56 16.54
N ASN A 274 1.72 -14.30 16.15
CA ASN A 274 1.30 -13.17 16.94
C ASN A 274 -0.22 -12.99 16.85
N GLN A 275 -0.80 -12.45 17.91
CA GLN A 275 -2.18 -11.98 17.85
C GLN A 275 -2.22 -10.64 17.08
N THR A 276 -3.05 -10.57 16.07
CA THR A 276 -3.24 -9.37 15.24
C THR A 276 -4.60 -8.72 15.51
N MET A 277 -4.83 -7.55 14.92
CA MET A 277 -6.16 -6.91 14.93
C MET A 277 -7.25 -7.81 14.36
N LEU A 278 -6.92 -8.67 13.40
CA LEU A 278 -7.81 -9.67 12.82
C LEU A 278 -7.96 -10.92 13.68
N GLY A 279 -7.31 -10.98 14.83
CA GLY A 279 -7.28 -12.15 15.70
C GLY A 279 -6.47 -13.30 15.09
N THR A 280 -6.75 -14.52 15.54
CA THR A 280 -6.03 -15.73 15.07
C THR A 280 -6.69 -16.33 13.82
N MET A 281 -6.95 -15.54 12.78
CA MET A 281 -7.60 -16.02 11.56
C MET A 281 -6.91 -17.24 10.97
N GLY A 282 -7.50 -18.43 11.20
CA GLY A 282 -7.05 -19.69 10.61
C GLY A 282 -5.68 -20.19 11.03
N ARG A 283 -5.02 -19.60 12.04
CA ARG A 283 -3.60 -19.89 12.39
C ARG A 283 -2.70 -19.80 11.15
N SER A 284 -2.85 -18.76 10.38
CA SER A 284 -2.10 -18.50 9.17
C SER A 284 -1.03 -17.43 9.41
N PRO A 285 -0.04 -17.28 8.51
CA PRO A 285 0.92 -16.16 8.56
C PRO A 285 0.25 -14.79 8.33
N GLN A 286 -1.02 -14.76 7.92
CA GLN A 286 -1.83 -13.59 7.58
C GLN A 286 -1.11 -12.68 6.56
N PRO A 287 -0.98 -13.15 5.30
CA PRO A 287 -0.49 -12.28 4.24
C PRO A 287 -1.53 -11.17 3.98
N GLU A 288 -1.14 -9.94 4.24
CA GLU A 288 -1.97 -8.75 4.04
C GLU A 288 -1.41 -7.91 2.89
N GLY A 289 -0.60 -6.90 3.18
CA GLY A 289 -0.03 -6.02 2.17
C GLY A 289 0.78 -6.76 1.11
N ILE A 290 0.63 -6.34 -0.13
CA ILE A 290 1.43 -6.77 -1.28
C ILE A 290 2.05 -5.53 -1.92
N LEU A 291 3.34 -5.57 -2.21
CA LEU A 291 4.01 -4.55 -2.99
C LEU A 291 4.86 -5.23 -4.06
N ILE A 292 4.62 -4.91 -5.33
CA ILE A 292 5.39 -5.43 -6.45
C ILE A 292 6.43 -4.38 -6.86
N ALA A 293 7.68 -4.83 -7.05
CA ALA A 293 8.75 -3.96 -7.51
C ALA A 293 8.42 -3.38 -8.90
N PRO A 294 8.85 -2.15 -9.20
CA PRO A 294 8.61 -1.53 -10.51
C PRO A 294 9.17 -2.33 -11.70
N ASP A 295 10.21 -3.15 -11.47
CA ASP A 295 10.80 -4.02 -12.47
C ASP A 295 10.00 -5.33 -12.72
N GLY A 296 8.97 -5.58 -11.91
CA GLY A 296 8.13 -6.78 -11.99
C GLY A 296 8.83 -8.09 -11.62
N ARG A 297 10.02 -8.05 -11.01
CA ARG A 297 10.79 -9.25 -10.66
C ARG A 297 10.57 -9.73 -9.25
N HIS A 298 10.33 -8.80 -8.34
CA HIS A 298 10.18 -9.09 -6.92
C HIS A 298 8.84 -8.57 -6.40
N ALA A 299 8.35 -9.22 -5.38
CA ALA A 299 7.26 -8.72 -4.56
C ALA A 299 7.60 -8.86 -3.07
N TRP A 300 7.05 -7.97 -2.25
CA TRP A 300 7.11 -8.08 -0.80
C TRP A 300 5.70 -8.29 -0.28
N ILE A 301 5.56 -9.28 0.59
CA ILE A 301 4.29 -9.66 1.21
C ILE A 301 4.40 -9.42 2.70
N ALA A 302 3.51 -8.59 3.25
CA ALA A 302 3.43 -8.36 4.68
C ALA A 302 2.76 -9.57 5.36
N LEU A 303 3.48 -10.21 6.28
CA LEU A 303 3.00 -11.35 7.05
C LEU A 303 2.70 -10.88 8.47
N SER A 304 1.49 -10.36 8.67
CA SER A 304 1.10 -9.64 9.89
C SER A 304 1.23 -10.48 11.16
N ALA A 305 0.89 -11.76 11.10
CA ALA A 305 1.03 -12.68 12.25
C ALA A 305 2.48 -13.09 12.54
N MET A 306 3.43 -12.74 11.66
CA MET A 306 4.85 -13.08 11.80
C MET A 306 5.75 -11.88 12.11
N ASN A 307 5.25 -10.63 12.01
CA ASN A 307 6.05 -9.41 12.09
C ASN A 307 7.22 -9.41 11.08
N ARG A 308 6.93 -9.82 9.85
CA ARG A 308 7.93 -9.97 8.78
C ARG A 308 7.33 -9.61 7.42
N LEU A 309 8.23 -9.25 6.50
CA LEU A 309 7.93 -9.32 5.07
C LEU A 309 8.57 -10.57 4.48
N ALA A 310 7.89 -11.21 3.55
CA ALA A 310 8.49 -12.17 2.64
C ALA A 310 8.86 -11.47 1.34
N GLU A 311 10.13 -11.52 0.95
CA GLU A 311 10.59 -11.12 -0.38
C GLU A 311 10.46 -12.33 -1.31
N VAL A 312 9.76 -12.15 -2.41
CA VAL A 312 9.40 -13.22 -3.35
C VAL A 312 10.00 -12.91 -4.73
N ASP A 313 10.64 -13.88 -5.35
CA ASP A 313 10.99 -13.86 -6.77
C ASP A 313 9.76 -14.30 -7.59
N LEU A 314 9.27 -13.41 -8.45
CA LEU A 314 8.04 -13.64 -9.22
C LEU A 314 8.23 -14.62 -10.39
N ALA A 315 9.45 -14.80 -10.89
CA ALA A 315 9.71 -15.76 -11.95
C ALA A 315 9.64 -17.21 -11.44
N THR A 316 10.20 -17.45 -10.26
CA THR A 316 10.22 -18.76 -9.62
C THR A 316 9.09 -18.96 -8.61
N ARG A 317 8.40 -17.87 -8.21
CA ARG A 317 7.33 -17.83 -7.19
C ARG A 317 7.77 -18.34 -5.82
N ARG A 318 9.05 -18.14 -5.49
CA ARG A 318 9.66 -18.60 -4.24
C ARG A 318 10.03 -17.44 -3.35
N VAL A 319 9.89 -17.67 -2.05
CA VAL A 319 10.42 -16.77 -1.03
C VAL A 319 11.94 -16.81 -1.07
N LEU A 320 12.58 -15.65 -1.26
CA LEU A 320 14.03 -15.50 -1.27
C LEU A 320 14.57 -15.32 0.15
N ARG A 321 13.91 -14.47 0.94
CA ARG A 321 14.26 -14.17 2.33
C ARG A 321 13.08 -13.56 3.08
N TYR A 322 13.21 -13.51 4.41
CA TYR A 322 12.31 -12.77 5.29
C TYR A 322 13.01 -11.54 5.84
N LEU A 323 12.32 -10.39 5.83
CA LEU A 323 12.78 -9.14 6.40
C LEU A 323 12.04 -8.89 7.71
N THR A 324 12.75 -8.50 8.77
CA THR A 324 12.14 -8.17 10.06
C THR A 324 11.51 -6.79 10.00
N THR A 325 10.28 -6.67 10.53
CA THR A 325 9.52 -5.42 10.64
C THR A 325 9.22 -5.11 12.11
N GLY A 326 8.49 -4.02 12.36
CA GLY A 326 7.71 -3.87 13.60
C GLY A 326 6.51 -4.80 13.62
N LYS A 327 5.63 -4.61 14.60
CA LYS A 327 4.49 -5.51 14.84
C LYS A 327 3.35 -5.23 13.87
N GLU A 328 2.82 -6.33 13.32
CA GLU A 328 1.67 -6.34 12.44
C GLU A 328 1.89 -5.46 11.20
N PRO A 329 2.90 -5.81 10.33
CA PRO A 329 3.14 -5.07 9.10
C PRO A 329 1.95 -5.17 8.14
N ASP A 330 1.67 -4.06 7.39
CA ASP A 330 0.58 -4.01 6.41
C ASP A 330 1.00 -3.17 5.19
N GLY A 331 0.51 -1.95 5.04
CA GLY A 331 0.80 -1.09 3.89
C GLY A 331 2.28 -0.81 3.70
N MET A 332 2.72 -0.85 2.45
CA MET A 332 4.11 -0.68 2.06
C MET A 332 4.27 0.29 0.90
N GLY A 333 5.38 1.02 0.89
CA GLY A 333 5.78 1.88 -0.22
C GLY A 333 7.21 1.60 -0.66
N TYR A 334 7.45 1.63 -1.98
CA TYR A 334 8.76 1.45 -2.57
C TYR A 334 9.45 2.80 -2.83
N VAL A 335 10.69 2.92 -2.42
CA VAL A 335 11.54 4.09 -2.67
C VAL A 335 12.73 3.63 -3.50
N ALA A 336 12.82 4.09 -4.75
CA ALA A 336 13.85 3.64 -5.68
C ALA A 336 15.26 4.09 -5.26
N ASN A 337 15.36 5.33 -4.77
CA ASN A 337 16.62 5.95 -4.36
C ASN A 337 16.41 6.70 -3.05
N LEU A 338 16.59 6.01 -1.94
CA LEU A 338 16.57 6.66 -0.63
C LEU A 338 17.84 7.50 -0.48
N ALA A 339 17.69 8.80 -0.26
CA ALA A 339 18.84 9.68 0.00
C ALA A 339 19.48 9.35 1.36
N ALA A 340 20.80 9.56 1.47
CA ALA A 340 21.43 9.62 2.77
C ALA A 340 20.87 10.83 3.57
N PRO A 341 20.77 10.75 4.91
CA PRO A 341 20.26 11.80 5.75
C PRO A 341 21.16 13.04 5.76
#